data_7ee232052207759e0c9e3a4055b0ebf1
#
_entry.id   7ee232052207759e0c9e3a4055b0ebf1
#
_cell.length_a   1.000
_cell.length_b   1.000
_cell.length_c   1.000
_cell.angle_alpha   90.00
_cell.angle_beta   90.00
_cell.angle_gamma   90.00
#
_symmetry.space_group_name_H-M   'P 1'
#
loop_
_entity.id
_entity.type
_entity.pdbx_description
1 polymer ?
#
loop_
_entity_poly.entity_id
_entity_poly.type
_entity_poly.pdbx_seq_one_letter_code
_entity_poly.pdbx_strand_id
1 'polypeptide(L)'
;YVFNDFLVRPITEAEALRFGEPWKVPALLVWERVDDVAESHAKHLADLARHLRPDLSLLLQDTHISQHRRDDLCRHRILSESELPKPGTLVAIDAEFVSLAQEELEVFSDGTRTLIQPSSLALARVSVLRGEGPREGEPFIDDHIWTTEPIVDYLTQFSGIQPDDLDPKRTQRTL
;
A
#
# COMPACT_ATOMS: atom_id res chain seq x y z
N TYR A 1 16.44 0.00 -13.29
CA TYR A 1 15.15 0.66 -13.22
C TYR A 1 14.84 1.08 -11.78
N VAL A 2 14.15 2.19 -11.61
CA VAL A 2 13.50 2.58 -10.37
C VAL A 2 12.00 2.35 -10.53
N PHE A 3 11.40 1.74 -9.51
CA PHE A 3 9.97 1.56 -9.37
C PHE A 3 9.51 2.38 -8.17
N ASN A 4 8.57 3.26 -8.39
CA ASN A 4 7.93 4.05 -7.34
C ASN A 4 6.44 4.10 -7.68
N ASP A 5 5.65 3.25 -7.05
CA ASP A 5 4.26 2.99 -7.40
C ASP A 5 4.09 2.73 -8.91
N PHE A 6 3.39 3.60 -9.60
CA PHE A 6 3.16 3.51 -11.06
C PHE A 6 4.28 4.11 -11.91
N LEU A 7 5.27 4.77 -11.30
CA LEU A 7 6.40 5.34 -12.00
C LEU A 7 7.49 4.28 -12.17
N VAL A 8 7.76 3.91 -13.43
CA VAL A 8 8.88 3.04 -13.78
C VAL A 8 9.79 3.80 -14.73
N ARG A 9 11.05 4.02 -14.34
CA ARG A 9 12.04 4.68 -15.19
C ARG A 9 13.39 3.96 -15.18
N PRO A 10 14.11 3.98 -16.30
CA PRO A 10 15.50 3.51 -16.29
C PRO A 10 16.37 4.45 -15.46
N ILE A 11 17.34 3.87 -14.77
CA ILE A 11 18.37 4.59 -14.03
C ILE A 11 19.74 4.02 -14.34
N THR A 12 20.78 4.79 -14.09
CA THR A 12 22.15 4.31 -14.17
C THR A 12 22.52 3.47 -12.94
N GLU A 13 23.52 2.61 -13.07
CA GLU A 13 24.08 1.86 -11.94
C GLU A 13 24.53 2.78 -10.81
N ALA A 14 25.21 3.88 -11.14
CA ALA A 14 25.67 4.87 -10.17
C ALA A 14 24.49 5.50 -9.40
N GLU A 15 23.36 5.75 -10.03
CA GLU A 15 22.13 6.25 -9.38
C GLU A 15 21.49 5.17 -8.53
N ALA A 16 21.51 3.91 -8.98
CA ALA A 16 20.98 2.78 -8.22
C ALA A 16 21.71 2.58 -6.90
N LEU A 17 23.05 2.68 -6.92
CA LEU A 17 23.93 2.42 -5.77
C LEU A 17 24.14 3.65 -4.87
N ARG A 18 23.56 4.79 -5.20
CA ARG A 18 23.69 6.02 -4.42
C ARG A 18 22.66 6.05 -3.28
N PHE A 19 23.13 5.88 -2.04
CA PHE A 19 22.31 5.87 -0.81
C PHE A 19 22.54 7.11 0.07
N GLY A 20 23.14 8.16 -0.48
CA GLY A 20 23.42 9.41 0.26
C GLY A 20 22.23 10.33 0.46
N GLU A 21 21.11 10.03 -0.14
CA GLU A 21 19.91 10.85 -0.06
C GLU A 21 19.07 10.49 1.18
N PRO A 22 18.58 11.46 1.96
CA PRO A 22 17.86 11.16 3.22
C PRO A 22 16.55 10.38 3.06
N TRP A 23 15.99 10.37 1.85
CA TRP A 23 14.75 9.65 1.52
C TRP A 23 14.98 8.23 0.98
N LYS A 24 16.24 7.82 0.77
CA LYS A 24 16.60 6.55 0.14
C LYS A 24 17.44 5.70 1.10
N VAL A 25 16.80 4.73 1.70
CA VAL A 25 17.44 3.77 2.62
C VAL A 25 17.35 2.37 2.02
N PRO A 26 18.47 1.62 1.92
CA PRO A 26 18.40 0.24 1.45
C PRO A 26 17.67 -0.63 2.48
N ALA A 27 16.55 -1.21 2.08
CA ALA A 27 15.79 -2.14 2.92
C ALA A 27 16.15 -3.60 2.62
N LEU A 28 16.36 -3.92 1.33
CA LEU A 28 16.75 -5.25 0.87
C LEU A 28 17.72 -5.12 -0.29
N LEU A 29 18.85 -5.83 -0.23
CA LEU A 29 19.82 -5.93 -1.31
C LEU A 29 19.94 -7.40 -1.72
N VAL A 30 19.76 -7.65 -3.03
CA VAL A 30 19.94 -8.98 -3.60
C VAL A 30 21.21 -8.97 -4.44
N TRP A 31 22.16 -9.82 -4.09
CA TRP A 31 23.40 -9.98 -4.80
C TRP A 31 23.44 -11.33 -5.48
N GLU A 32 23.75 -11.33 -6.75
CA GLU A 32 24.00 -12.55 -7.51
C GLU A 32 25.50 -12.67 -7.81
N ARG A 33 26.04 -13.85 -7.54
CA ARG A 33 27.43 -14.15 -7.92
C ARG A 33 27.53 -14.33 -9.41
N VAL A 34 28.36 -13.53 -10.06
CA VAL A 34 28.51 -13.51 -11.54
C VAL A 34 29.51 -14.55 -12.04
N ASP A 35 30.39 -15.06 -11.15
CA ASP A 35 31.48 -15.99 -11.50
C ASP A 35 30.96 -17.44 -11.55
N ASP A 36 31.20 -18.13 -12.64
CA ASP A 36 31.09 -19.60 -12.87
C ASP A 36 29.69 -20.26 -12.83
N VAL A 37 28.62 -19.56 -12.56
CA VAL A 37 27.28 -20.18 -12.42
C VAL A 37 26.34 -19.86 -13.59
N ALA A 38 26.78 -18.99 -14.50
CA ALA A 38 25.93 -18.39 -15.53
C ALA A 38 25.22 -19.40 -16.44
N GLU A 39 25.89 -20.49 -16.84
CA GLU A 39 25.28 -21.46 -17.79
C GLU A 39 24.30 -22.42 -17.10
N SER A 40 24.62 -22.89 -15.91
CA SER A 40 23.78 -23.85 -15.18
C SER A 40 22.53 -23.17 -14.59
N HIS A 41 22.69 -21.97 -14.00
CA HIS A 41 21.56 -21.19 -13.46
C HIS A 41 20.69 -20.59 -14.55
N ALA A 42 21.26 -20.06 -15.64
CA ALA A 42 20.49 -19.57 -16.76
C ALA A 42 19.63 -20.67 -17.39
N LYS A 43 20.14 -21.89 -17.46
CA LYS A 43 19.38 -23.04 -17.92
C LYS A 43 18.27 -23.44 -16.94
N HIS A 44 18.56 -23.41 -15.65
CA HIS A 44 17.58 -23.71 -14.61
C HIS A 44 16.47 -22.64 -14.54
N LEU A 45 16.83 -21.36 -14.61
CA LEU A 45 15.88 -20.24 -14.66
C LEU A 45 15.07 -20.25 -15.96
N ALA A 46 15.67 -20.62 -17.11
CA ALA A 46 14.95 -20.79 -18.36
C ALA A 46 13.99 -21.99 -18.34
N ASP A 47 14.33 -23.05 -17.61
CA ASP A 47 13.46 -24.18 -17.37
C ASP A 47 12.33 -23.83 -16.40
N LEU A 48 12.61 -23.13 -15.32
CA LEU A 48 11.61 -22.58 -14.40
C LEU A 48 10.67 -21.60 -15.14
N ALA A 49 11.21 -20.67 -15.93
CA ALA A 49 10.42 -19.71 -16.69
C ALA A 49 9.52 -20.37 -17.74
N ARG A 50 9.93 -21.53 -18.29
CA ARG A 50 9.08 -22.33 -19.19
C ARG A 50 7.90 -23.00 -18.48
N HIS A 51 8.05 -23.31 -17.19
CA HIS A 51 7.01 -23.94 -16.36
C HIS A 51 6.19 -22.92 -15.58
N LEU A 52 6.75 -21.76 -15.26
CA LEU A 52 6.06 -20.61 -14.68
C LEU A 52 5.35 -19.83 -15.81
N ARG A 53 4.24 -20.36 -16.28
CA ARG A 53 3.33 -19.52 -17.06
C ARG A 53 2.68 -18.55 -16.08
N PRO A 54 2.80 -17.22 -16.28
CA PRO A 54 2.06 -16.28 -15.47
C PRO A 54 0.57 -16.63 -15.61
N ASP A 55 -0.05 -17.00 -14.52
CA ASP A 55 -1.47 -17.26 -14.50
C ASP A 55 -2.21 -15.91 -14.54
N LEU A 56 -2.49 -15.46 -15.75
CA LEU A 56 -3.26 -14.25 -15.98
C LEU A 56 -4.69 -14.32 -15.41
N SER A 57 -5.15 -15.53 -15.05
CA SER A 57 -6.45 -15.71 -14.41
C SER A 57 -6.52 -15.00 -13.06
N LEU A 58 -5.40 -14.89 -12.33
CA LEU A 58 -5.32 -14.11 -11.10
C LEU A 58 -5.59 -12.62 -11.34
N LEU A 59 -5.05 -12.04 -12.41
CA LEU A 59 -5.31 -10.64 -12.78
C LEU A 59 -6.75 -10.44 -13.25
N LEU A 60 -7.32 -11.43 -13.95
CA LEU A 60 -8.71 -11.40 -14.38
C LEU A 60 -9.66 -11.61 -13.20
N GLN A 61 -9.28 -12.42 -12.22
CA GLN A 61 -10.01 -12.59 -10.97
C GLN A 61 -9.97 -11.31 -10.14
N ASP A 62 -8.87 -10.57 -10.13
CA ASP A 62 -8.76 -9.32 -9.39
C ASP A 62 -9.67 -8.22 -9.97
N THR A 63 -9.85 -8.15 -11.29
CA THR A 63 -10.87 -7.28 -11.89
C THR A 63 -12.30 -7.69 -11.54
N HIS A 64 -12.56 -8.96 -11.36
CA HIS A 64 -13.85 -9.45 -10.85
C HIS A 64 -14.01 -9.23 -9.34
N ILE A 65 -12.94 -9.40 -8.57
CA ILE A 65 -12.91 -9.14 -7.13
C ILE A 65 -13.22 -7.66 -6.86
N SER A 66 -12.68 -6.72 -7.65
CA SER A 66 -12.96 -5.30 -7.48
C SER A 66 -14.40 -4.93 -7.80
N GLN A 67 -15.07 -5.65 -8.71
CA GLN A 67 -16.49 -5.44 -9.02
C GLN A 67 -17.42 -6.07 -7.96
N HIS A 68 -17.10 -7.26 -7.47
CA HIS A 68 -17.84 -7.90 -6.38
C HIS A 68 -17.55 -7.25 -5.02
N ARG A 69 -16.36 -6.69 -4.80
CA ARG A 69 -16.01 -5.98 -3.58
C ARG A 69 -16.88 -4.77 -3.30
N ARG A 70 -17.43 -4.10 -4.31
CA ARG A 70 -18.35 -2.96 -4.07
C ARG A 70 -19.61 -3.36 -3.34
N ASP A 71 -20.11 -4.57 -3.56
CA ASP A 71 -21.33 -5.07 -2.93
C ASP A 71 -21.04 -5.83 -1.61
N ASP A 72 -19.84 -6.42 -1.49
CA ASP A 72 -19.42 -7.20 -0.32
C ASP A 72 -18.57 -6.40 0.69
N LEU A 73 -17.95 -5.28 0.31
CA LEU A 73 -17.12 -4.43 1.17
C LEU A 73 -17.88 -3.81 2.35
N CYS A 74 -19.21 -3.80 2.30
CA CYS A 74 -20.04 -3.41 3.45
C CYS A 74 -20.32 -4.56 4.43
N ARG A 75 -19.76 -5.74 4.23
CA ARG A 75 -20.06 -6.94 5.04
C ARG A 75 -18.78 -7.55 5.61
N HIS A 76 -18.04 -6.76 6.38
CA HIS A 76 -17.03 -7.37 7.23
C HIS A 76 -17.72 -8.20 8.31
N ARG A 77 -17.15 -9.36 8.58
CA ARG A 77 -17.68 -10.26 9.59
C ARG A 77 -16.91 -10.10 10.88
N ILE A 78 -17.57 -9.49 11.87
CA ILE A 78 -17.03 -9.32 13.21
C ILE A 78 -16.50 -10.65 13.76
N LEU A 79 -15.41 -10.59 14.53
CA LEU A 79 -14.85 -11.76 15.20
C LEU A 79 -15.86 -12.36 16.17
N SER A 80 -15.99 -13.67 16.14
CA SER A 80 -16.67 -14.40 17.21
C SER A 80 -15.77 -14.47 18.45
N GLU A 81 -16.35 -14.78 19.59
CA GLU A 81 -15.62 -14.90 20.86
C GLU A 81 -14.45 -15.92 20.78
N SER A 82 -14.63 -16.99 20.00
CA SER A 82 -13.59 -17.99 19.76
C SER A 82 -12.46 -17.54 18.83
N GLU A 83 -12.68 -16.46 18.06
CA GLU A 83 -11.73 -15.86 17.12
C GLU A 83 -10.98 -14.67 17.71
N LEU A 84 -11.25 -14.29 18.97
CA LEU A 84 -10.56 -13.18 19.61
C LEU A 84 -9.04 -13.38 19.56
N PRO A 85 -8.27 -12.36 19.17
CA PRO A 85 -6.83 -12.46 19.02
C PRO A 85 -6.15 -12.86 20.33
N LYS A 86 -5.23 -13.79 20.22
CA LYS A 86 -4.33 -14.19 21.31
C LYS A 86 -2.92 -13.72 20.97
N PRO A 87 -2.00 -13.67 21.95
CA PRO A 87 -0.59 -13.41 21.63
C PRO A 87 -0.10 -14.37 20.55
N GLY A 88 0.42 -13.79 19.44
CA GLY A 88 0.88 -14.56 18.28
C GLY A 88 -0.15 -14.77 17.16
N THR A 89 -1.41 -14.38 17.34
CA THR A 89 -2.40 -14.40 16.26
C THR A 89 -1.99 -13.40 15.16
N LEU A 90 -1.94 -13.87 13.92
CA LEU A 90 -1.61 -13.02 12.78
C LEU A 90 -2.84 -12.27 12.27
N VAL A 91 -2.64 -11.00 11.97
CA VAL A 91 -3.62 -10.13 11.30
C VAL A 91 -2.90 -9.30 10.25
N ALA A 92 -3.60 -9.00 9.16
CA ALA A 92 -3.16 -8.00 8.20
C ALA A 92 -3.93 -6.71 8.45
N ILE A 93 -3.23 -5.58 8.48
CA ILE A 93 -3.82 -4.25 8.68
C ILE A 93 -3.39 -3.34 7.55
N ASP A 94 -4.33 -2.56 7.07
CA ASP A 94 -4.11 -1.49 6.10
C ASP A 94 -4.88 -0.24 6.51
N ALA A 95 -4.37 0.93 6.14
CA ALA A 95 -4.95 2.21 6.52
C ALA A 95 -4.84 3.23 5.39
N GLU A 96 -5.96 3.91 5.12
CA GLU A 96 -6.02 4.98 4.14
C GLU A 96 -6.16 6.34 4.82
N PHE A 97 -5.53 7.33 4.23
CA PHE A 97 -5.48 8.68 4.77
C PHE A 97 -5.98 9.72 3.79
N VAL A 98 -6.49 10.82 4.33
CA VAL A 98 -6.81 12.05 3.61
C VAL A 98 -5.95 13.20 4.12
N SER A 99 -5.71 14.21 3.28
CA SER A 99 -4.91 15.37 3.65
C SER A 99 -5.76 16.46 4.29
N LEU A 100 -5.35 16.90 5.46
CA LEU A 100 -5.92 18.06 6.16
C LEU A 100 -5.12 19.34 5.87
N ALA A 101 -3.84 19.20 5.58
CA ALA A 101 -2.98 20.29 5.18
C ALA A 101 -1.88 19.79 4.25
N GLN A 102 -1.62 20.55 3.20
CA GLN A 102 -0.49 20.29 2.32
C GLN A 102 0.78 20.92 2.89
N GLU A 103 1.91 20.32 2.55
CA GLU A 103 3.22 20.89 2.87
C GLU A 103 3.42 22.21 2.13
N GLU A 104 3.78 23.24 2.86
CA GLU A 104 4.17 24.52 2.28
C GLU A 104 5.65 24.79 2.55
N LEU A 105 6.38 25.08 1.47
CA LEU A 105 7.80 25.39 1.48
C LEU A 105 8.00 26.82 0.97
N GLU A 106 8.72 27.62 1.73
CA GLU A 106 9.27 28.89 1.22
C GLU A 106 10.61 28.62 0.56
N VAL A 107 10.74 29.10 -0.68
CA VAL A 107 11.99 29.02 -1.46
C VAL A 107 12.61 30.40 -1.53
N PHE A 108 13.78 30.56 -0.94
CA PHE A 108 14.53 31.81 -0.96
C PHE A 108 15.31 31.97 -2.29
N SER A 109 15.74 33.19 -2.54
CA SER A 109 16.46 33.54 -3.77
C SER A 109 17.81 32.84 -3.93
N ASP A 110 18.40 32.34 -2.87
CA ASP A 110 19.61 31.52 -2.84
C ASP A 110 19.34 30.02 -3.07
N GLY A 111 18.07 29.64 -3.27
CA GLY A 111 17.65 28.25 -3.47
C GLY A 111 17.43 27.46 -2.17
N THR A 112 17.62 28.06 -1.01
CA THR A 112 17.28 27.44 0.26
C THR A 112 15.76 27.27 0.40
N ARG A 113 15.36 26.22 1.11
CA ARG A 113 13.94 25.90 1.37
C ARG A 113 13.71 25.82 2.86
N THR A 114 12.65 26.47 3.30
CA THR A 114 12.21 26.40 4.69
C THR A 114 10.78 25.88 4.73
N LEU A 115 10.53 24.91 5.57
CA LEU A 115 9.18 24.37 5.78
C LEU A 115 8.37 25.38 6.57
N ILE A 116 7.31 25.92 5.95
CA ILE A 116 6.36 26.85 6.57
C ILE A 116 5.26 26.04 7.28
N GLN A 117 4.71 25.06 6.56
CA GLN A 117 3.64 24.24 7.08
C GLN A 117 3.93 22.76 6.76
N PRO A 118 3.94 21.87 7.77
CA PRO A 118 4.03 20.44 7.52
C PRO A 118 2.71 19.91 6.95
N SER A 119 2.80 18.84 6.17
CA SER A 119 1.62 18.08 5.78
C SER A 119 0.95 17.49 7.02
N SER A 120 -0.37 17.47 7.02
CA SER A 120 -1.17 16.81 8.06
C SER A 120 -2.15 15.85 7.41
N LEU A 121 -2.22 14.64 7.95
CA LEU A 121 -3.09 13.57 7.46
C LEU A 121 -4.07 13.15 8.55
N ALA A 122 -5.27 12.78 8.14
CA ALA A 122 -6.24 12.10 8.98
C ALA A 122 -6.50 10.68 8.47
N LEU A 123 -6.67 9.75 9.41
CA LEU A 123 -7.09 8.39 9.08
C LEU A 123 -8.51 8.42 8.50
N ALA A 124 -8.71 7.84 7.33
CA ALA A 124 -9.98 7.87 6.60
C ALA A 124 -10.59 6.48 6.43
N ARG A 125 -9.79 5.43 6.45
CA ARG A 125 -10.25 4.04 6.42
C ARG A 125 -9.25 3.15 7.13
N VAL A 126 -9.74 2.14 7.83
CA VAL A 126 -8.93 1.06 8.37
C VAL A 126 -9.56 -0.28 8.00
N SER A 127 -8.71 -1.18 7.48
CA SER A 127 -9.08 -2.55 7.17
C SER A 127 -8.20 -3.48 7.98
N VAL A 128 -8.81 -4.47 8.65
CA VAL A 128 -8.08 -5.52 9.37
C VAL A 128 -8.64 -6.87 8.97
N LEU A 129 -7.76 -7.71 8.46
CA LEU A 129 -8.09 -9.02 7.94
C LEU A 129 -7.51 -10.12 8.83
N ARG A 130 -8.17 -11.26 8.84
CA ARG A 130 -7.63 -12.48 9.46
C ARG A 130 -6.38 -12.91 8.70
N GLY A 131 -5.26 -13.05 9.40
CA GLY A 131 -3.98 -13.48 8.81
C GLY A 131 -3.75 -14.98 8.84
N GLU A 132 -4.70 -15.77 9.40
CA GLU A 132 -4.60 -17.22 9.52
C GLU A 132 -5.96 -17.89 9.74
N GLY A 133 -5.99 -19.21 9.54
CA GLY A 133 -7.16 -20.05 9.81
C GLY A 133 -8.10 -20.19 8.61
N PRO A 134 -9.29 -20.84 8.83
CA PRO A 134 -10.23 -21.16 7.75
C PRO A 134 -10.82 -19.93 7.04
N ARG A 135 -10.67 -18.75 7.64
CA ARG A 135 -11.17 -17.47 7.14
C ARG A 135 -10.04 -16.46 6.89
N GLU A 136 -8.86 -16.96 6.61
CA GLU A 136 -7.73 -16.11 6.21
C GLU A 136 -8.14 -15.19 5.06
N GLY A 137 -7.77 -13.91 5.15
CA GLY A 137 -8.12 -12.90 4.16
C GLY A 137 -9.51 -12.27 4.31
N GLU A 138 -10.40 -12.82 5.18
CA GLU A 138 -11.68 -12.15 5.45
C GLU A 138 -11.49 -10.95 6.39
N PRO A 139 -12.00 -9.75 6.02
CA PRO A 139 -11.97 -8.61 6.91
C PRO A 139 -12.90 -8.83 8.11
N PHE A 140 -12.46 -8.36 9.26
CA PHE A 140 -13.27 -8.28 10.47
C PHE A 140 -13.41 -6.84 10.99
N ILE A 141 -12.61 -5.92 10.44
CA ILE A 141 -12.77 -4.47 10.51
C ILE A 141 -12.58 -3.97 9.09
N ASP A 142 -13.49 -3.15 8.60
CA ASP A 142 -13.36 -2.40 7.35
C ASP A 142 -14.26 -1.17 7.44
N ASP A 143 -13.74 -0.17 8.13
CA ASP A 143 -14.52 1.00 8.51
C ASP A 143 -13.93 2.27 7.87
N HIS A 144 -14.80 3.09 7.26
CA HIS A 144 -14.48 4.47 6.95
C HIS A 144 -14.59 5.32 8.23
N ILE A 145 -13.71 6.29 8.34
CA ILE A 145 -13.57 7.13 9.52
C ILE A 145 -13.65 8.58 9.08
N TRP A 146 -14.69 9.29 9.49
CA TRP A 146 -14.81 10.68 9.17
C TRP A 146 -14.10 11.56 10.19
N THR A 147 -13.64 12.73 9.77
CA THR A 147 -13.02 13.75 10.61
C THR A 147 -13.87 15.01 10.65
N THR A 148 -13.81 15.72 11.78
CA THR A 148 -14.43 17.04 11.93
C THR A 148 -13.61 18.15 11.28
N GLU A 149 -12.34 17.88 10.97
CA GLU A 149 -11.46 18.85 10.33
C GLU A 149 -11.72 18.92 8.81
N PRO A 150 -11.56 20.10 8.20
CA PRO A 150 -11.71 20.25 6.76
C PRO A 150 -10.69 19.41 6.00
N ILE A 151 -11.15 18.58 5.08
CA ILE A 151 -10.30 17.80 4.20
C ILE A 151 -9.90 18.67 3.01
N VAL A 152 -8.59 18.83 2.80
CA VAL A 152 -8.02 19.60 1.69
C VAL A 152 -7.87 18.73 0.45
N ASP A 153 -7.49 17.45 0.62
CA ASP A 153 -7.34 16.50 -0.47
C ASP A 153 -7.69 15.10 0.03
N TYR A 154 -8.57 14.41 -0.69
CA TYR A 154 -8.94 13.02 -0.40
C TYR A 154 -7.89 12.01 -0.81
N LEU A 155 -6.85 12.45 -1.52
CA LEU A 155 -5.79 11.59 -2.05
C LEU A 155 -6.35 10.38 -2.83
N THR A 156 -7.49 10.55 -3.48
CA THR A 156 -8.29 9.50 -4.10
C THR A 156 -7.49 8.59 -5.03
N GLN A 157 -6.50 9.16 -5.71
CA GLN A 157 -5.63 8.39 -6.59
C GLN A 157 -4.86 7.28 -5.85
N PHE A 158 -4.58 7.48 -4.56
CA PHE A 158 -3.84 6.55 -3.72
C PHE A 158 -4.76 5.80 -2.75
N SER A 159 -5.58 6.54 -2.03
CA SER A 159 -6.47 6.00 -0.99
C SER A 159 -7.74 5.32 -1.55
N GLY A 160 -8.15 5.69 -2.77
CA GLY A 160 -9.45 5.32 -3.31
C GLY A 160 -10.65 6.01 -2.64
N ILE A 161 -10.41 6.81 -1.58
CA ILE A 161 -11.47 7.48 -0.81
C ILE A 161 -12.14 8.58 -1.66
N GLN A 162 -13.46 8.60 -1.62
CA GLN A 162 -14.28 9.63 -2.24
C GLN A 162 -14.94 10.50 -1.15
N PRO A 163 -15.35 11.73 -1.46
CA PRO A 163 -16.04 12.60 -0.49
C PRO A 163 -17.24 11.96 0.19
N ASP A 164 -18.03 11.18 -0.56
CA ASP A 164 -19.25 10.51 -0.06
C ASP A 164 -18.94 9.36 0.91
N ASP A 165 -17.73 8.79 0.87
CA ASP A 165 -17.33 7.71 1.76
C ASP A 165 -17.16 8.20 3.21
N LEU A 166 -16.86 9.48 3.37
CA LEU A 166 -16.64 10.13 4.66
C LEU A 166 -17.82 11.04 5.07
N ASP A 167 -19.00 10.88 4.47
CA ASP A 167 -20.19 11.59 4.90
C ASP A 167 -20.60 11.10 6.31
N PRO A 168 -20.66 12.00 7.32
CA PRO A 168 -21.01 11.63 8.69
C PRO A 168 -22.41 11.02 8.84
N LYS A 169 -23.28 11.18 7.84
CA LYS A 169 -24.58 10.51 7.82
C LYS A 169 -24.50 9.03 7.44
N ARG A 170 -23.45 8.64 6.77
CA ARG A 170 -23.20 7.27 6.27
C ARG A 170 -22.14 6.56 7.07
N THR A 171 -21.18 7.29 7.60
CA THR A 171 -20.01 6.78 8.33
C THR A 171 -20.29 6.88 9.83
N GLN A 172 -20.32 5.75 10.51
CA GLN A 172 -20.66 5.68 11.96
C GLN A 172 -19.45 5.90 12.87
N ARG A 173 -18.26 6.00 12.31
CA ARG A 173 -17.02 6.13 13.09
C ARG A 173 -16.42 7.52 12.93
N THR A 174 -16.01 8.07 14.06
CA THR A 174 -15.23 9.32 14.14
C THR A 174 -13.90 9.07 14.81
N LEU A 175 -12.89 9.86 14.47
CA LEU A 175 -11.66 9.98 15.26
C LEU A 175 -11.96 10.64 16.60
#